data_b72c131e20c0078f417435bd93e7e2a0
#
_entry.id   b72c131e20c0078f417435bd93e7e2a0
#
_cell.length_a   1.000
_cell.length_b   1.000
_cell.length_c   1.000
_cell.angle_alpha   90.00
_cell.angle_beta   90.00
_cell.angle_gamma   90.00
#
_symmetry.space_group_name_H-M   'P 1'
#
loop_
_entity.id
_entity.type
_entity.pdbx_description
1 polymer ?
#
loop_
_entity_poly.entity_id
_entity_poly.type
_entity_poly.pdbx_seq_one_letter_code
_entity_poly.pdbx_strand_id
1 'polypeptide(L)'
;LRPPPGATGVEISGVLRSHGSGSVEGSLACREIQVDDGALFIRGATQVSGSVTLRRARVEVNGDLKAGSLSGDKGIFVRGNLECPEVDIGGVVEVSGTTKGEDLEVGGSAELRGAVDLSTLNVGGRVVIGGGIVRRSIGVGGKFETTAPLTFGSLEIGGMGRIRASALGESVEVGGMIDCDADFVATRGVEVGGRIRVAGKLKSARIEVGGLISAGSIDGEDIEVGGVAEVSGAVVGRRLEVGGRLTAERVIVAERVEVGDEIRTKSGVKADTLRVGDRSTVQGPIVAREVTIGDRSEVEDVWAKSLRLKSRARARNIYAEDLEVDDRVEIQGETLFVHSIREEGARFAQPPRQVAQLPPAPL
;
A
#
# COMPACT_ATOMS: atom_id res chain seq x y z
N LEU A 1 32.36 29.52 20.74
CA LEU A 1 32.77 28.96 22.02
C LEU A 1 33.85 27.88 21.77
N ARG A 2 34.90 27.86 22.60
CA ARG A 2 35.96 26.86 22.55
C ARG A 2 36.02 26.15 23.92
N PRO A 3 36.35 24.87 23.93
CA PRO A 3 36.59 24.14 25.18
C PRO A 3 37.79 24.75 25.94
N PRO A 4 37.82 24.64 27.28
CA PRO A 4 38.99 24.94 28.08
C PRO A 4 40.17 24.06 27.66
N PRO A 5 41.44 24.49 27.91
CA PRO A 5 42.60 23.69 27.60
C PRO A 5 42.53 22.28 28.23
N GLY A 6 42.68 21.24 27.39
CA GLY A 6 42.58 19.83 27.81
C GLY A 6 41.15 19.24 27.83
N ALA A 7 40.12 20.03 27.59
CA ALA A 7 38.74 19.54 27.48
C ALA A 7 38.33 19.33 26.02
N THR A 8 37.50 18.31 25.75
CA THR A 8 36.95 18.00 24.43
C THR A 8 35.62 18.68 24.12
N GLY A 9 35.03 19.38 25.09
CA GLY A 9 33.75 20.03 24.94
C GLY A 9 33.53 21.22 25.88
N VAL A 10 32.39 21.87 25.68
CA VAL A 10 31.91 23.03 26.45
C VAL A 10 30.71 22.57 27.26
N GLU A 11 30.73 22.84 28.55
CA GLU A 11 29.61 22.63 29.47
C GLU A 11 29.07 23.95 29.98
N ILE A 12 27.74 24.11 29.89
CA ILE A 12 27.02 25.32 30.31
C ILE A 12 25.86 24.87 31.21
N SER A 13 25.90 25.20 32.48
CA SER A 13 24.86 24.84 33.44
C SER A 13 23.50 25.51 33.18
N GLY A 14 23.41 26.43 32.25
CA GLY A 14 22.23 27.22 31.89
C GLY A 14 21.83 27.18 30.44
N VAL A 15 21.44 28.34 29.92
CA VAL A 15 20.95 28.54 28.57
C VAL A 15 22.08 29.07 27.66
N LEU A 16 22.33 28.38 26.53
CA LEU A 16 23.15 28.93 25.45
C LEU A 16 22.25 29.82 24.56
N ARG A 17 22.50 31.10 24.52
CA ARG A 17 21.80 32.04 23.61
C ARG A 17 22.75 32.51 22.51
N SER A 18 22.28 32.45 21.26
CA SER A 18 22.98 32.98 20.12
C SER A 18 22.07 33.92 19.32
N HIS A 19 22.53 35.15 19.09
CA HIS A 19 21.94 36.07 18.13
C HIS A 19 22.86 36.17 16.92
N GLY A 20 22.36 35.79 15.74
CA GLY A 20 23.18 35.64 14.55
C GLY A 20 23.90 34.28 14.49
N SER A 21 24.95 34.22 13.68
CA SER A 21 25.67 32.96 13.48
C SER A 21 26.79 32.77 14.52
N GLY A 22 26.92 31.56 15.03
CA GLY A 22 27.91 31.19 16.03
C GLY A 22 28.46 29.77 15.83
N SER A 23 29.55 29.45 16.52
CA SER A 23 30.11 28.10 16.51
C SER A 23 30.56 27.65 17.90
N VAL A 24 30.44 26.33 18.13
CA VAL A 24 30.99 25.64 19.30
C VAL A 24 32.01 24.62 18.78
N GLU A 25 33.26 24.81 19.21
CA GLU A 25 34.38 23.94 18.84
C GLU A 25 34.43 22.75 19.82
N GLY A 26 33.91 21.58 19.43
CA GLY A 26 33.85 20.38 20.25
C GLY A 26 32.42 20.03 20.66
N SER A 27 32.27 19.14 21.65
CA SER A 27 30.97 18.75 22.19
C SER A 27 30.33 19.87 23.04
N LEU A 28 29.00 19.84 23.16
CA LEU A 28 28.24 20.80 23.95
C LEU A 28 27.29 20.06 24.91
N ALA A 29 27.35 20.44 26.19
CA ALA A 29 26.34 20.06 27.18
C ALA A 29 25.72 21.32 27.80
N CYS A 30 24.41 21.42 27.77
CA CYS A 30 23.70 22.57 28.37
C CYS A 30 22.26 22.23 28.75
N ARG A 31 21.59 23.12 29.45
CA ARG A 31 20.18 22.96 29.76
C ARG A 31 19.28 23.32 28.60
N GLU A 32 19.53 24.40 27.94
CA GLU A 32 18.72 24.91 26.83
C GLU A 32 19.60 25.57 25.75
N ILE A 33 19.13 25.52 24.51
CA ILE A 33 19.70 26.29 23.39
C ILE A 33 18.61 27.21 22.81
N GLN A 34 18.91 28.49 22.66
CA GLN A 34 18.05 29.46 22.00
C GLN A 34 18.89 30.16 20.90
N VAL A 35 18.44 30.05 19.66
CA VAL A 35 19.10 30.70 18.53
C VAL A 35 18.11 31.61 17.82
N ASP A 36 18.46 32.87 17.73
CA ASP A 36 17.70 33.91 17.04
C ASP A 36 18.51 34.42 15.85
N ASP A 37 17.93 34.46 14.68
CA ASP A 37 18.49 35.01 13.42
C ASP A 37 19.89 34.50 13.05
N GLY A 38 20.00 33.32 12.38
CA GLY A 38 21.29 32.86 11.90
C GLY A 38 21.47 31.33 11.92
N ALA A 39 22.69 30.89 12.23
CA ALA A 39 23.04 29.49 12.30
C ALA A 39 23.98 29.20 13.47
N LEU A 40 23.70 28.15 14.22
CA LEU A 40 24.62 27.63 15.24
C LEU A 40 25.28 26.34 14.73
N PHE A 41 26.60 26.33 14.65
CA PHE A 41 27.40 25.19 14.25
C PHE A 41 28.05 24.55 15.48
N ILE A 42 27.79 23.26 15.73
CA ILE A 42 28.39 22.50 16.82
C ILE A 42 29.20 21.36 16.23
N ARG A 43 30.52 21.34 16.49
CA ARG A 43 31.43 20.36 15.86
C ARG A 43 31.43 18.98 16.50
N GLY A 44 30.90 18.84 17.69
CA GLY A 44 30.84 17.59 18.43
C GLY A 44 29.43 17.15 18.77
N ALA A 45 29.34 16.11 19.57
CA ALA A 45 28.07 15.65 20.13
C ALA A 45 27.45 16.72 21.03
N THR A 46 26.13 16.81 21.03
CA THR A 46 25.36 17.82 21.74
C THR A 46 24.33 17.17 22.66
N GLN A 47 24.37 17.52 23.93
CA GLN A 47 23.42 17.08 24.92
C GLN A 47 22.70 18.29 25.53
N VAL A 48 21.38 18.36 25.32
CA VAL A 48 20.52 19.40 25.89
C VAL A 48 19.48 18.74 26.77
N SER A 49 19.51 19.00 28.06
CA SER A 49 18.58 18.36 29.00
C SER A 49 17.13 18.88 28.89
N GLY A 50 16.93 20.06 28.34
CA GLY A 50 15.65 20.72 28.06
C GLY A 50 15.45 20.95 26.55
N SER A 51 15.10 22.18 26.20
CA SER A 51 14.67 22.52 24.84
C SER A 51 15.75 23.16 23.95
N VAL A 52 15.63 22.95 22.66
CA VAL A 52 16.31 23.70 21.59
C VAL A 52 15.23 24.51 20.85
N THR A 53 15.34 25.85 20.91
CA THR A 53 14.38 26.74 20.25
C THR A 53 15.09 27.58 19.19
N LEU A 54 14.55 27.56 17.97
CA LEU A 54 15.11 28.23 16.79
C LEU A 54 14.12 29.25 16.25
N ARG A 55 14.46 30.53 16.24
CA ARG A 55 13.67 31.61 15.64
C ARG A 55 14.41 32.19 14.44
N ARG A 56 13.88 32.00 13.24
CA ARG A 56 14.53 32.36 11.99
C ARG A 56 15.97 31.85 11.90
N ALA A 57 16.21 30.67 12.49
CA ALA A 57 17.53 30.12 12.70
C ALA A 57 17.61 28.64 12.35
N ARG A 58 18.83 28.13 12.18
CA ARG A 58 19.14 26.71 12.01
C ARG A 58 20.24 26.24 12.96
N VAL A 59 20.23 24.96 13.27
CA VAL A 59 21.32 24.31 14.03
C VAL A 59 21.92 23.17 13.20
N GLU A 60 23.24 23.14 13.14
CA GLU A 60 24.03 22.08 12.51
C GLU A 60 24.91 21.41 13.58
N VAL A 61 24.73 20.10 13.78
CA VAL A 61 25.49 19.28 14.74
C VAL A 61 26.27 18.22 13.99
N ASN A 62 27.60 18.25 14.08
CA ASN A 62 28.46 17.27 13.41
C ASN A 62 28.55 15.91 14.15
N GLY A 63 28.04 15.83 15.37
CA GLY A 63 27.93 14.61 16.17
C GLY A 63 26.47 14.22 16.41
N ASP A 64 26.27 13.45 17.48
CA ASP A 64 24.94 13.08 17.96
C ASP A 64 24.25 14.28 18.63
N LEU A 65 22.94 14.35 18.51
CA LEU A 65 22.11 15.32 19.20
C LEU A 65 21.10 14.61 20.10
N LYS A 66 21.18 14.91 21.40
CA LYS A 66 20.17 14.50 22.39
C LYS A 66 19.55 15.74 23.00
N ALA A 67 18.21 15.83 22.94
CA ALA A 67 17.46 16.95 23.50
C ALA A 67 16.15 16.50 24.12
N GLY A 68 15.58 17.31 25.03
CA GLY A 68 14.26 17.09 25.59
C GLY A 68 13.15 17.45 24.57
N SER A 69 13.32 18.56 23.85
CA SER A 69 12.48 18.95 22.71
C SER A 69 13.24 19.83 21.72
N LEU A 70 12.79 19.83 20.48
CA LEU A 70 13.32 20.64 19.38
C LEU A 70 12.17 21.41 18.73
N SER A 71 12.25 22.74 18.68
CA SER A 71 11.25 23.55 18.03
C SER A 71 11.85 24.69 17.21
N GLY A 72 11.27 24.98 16.03
CA GLY A 72 11.76 26.07 15.22
C GLY A 72 11.23 26.16 13.81
N ASP A 73 11.59 27.21 13.10
CA ASP A 73 11.02 27.58 11.82
C ASP A 73 11.89 27.24 10.59
N LYS A 74 13.24 27.14 10.71
CA LYS A 74 14.09 26.86 9.55
C LYS A 74 14.58 25.43 9.46
N GLY A 75 15.42 24.97 10.40
CA GLY A 75 15.87 23.58 10.25
C GLY A 75 16.94 23.10 11.23
N ILE A 76 17.06 21.80 11.28
CA ILE A 76 18.01 21.04 12.10
C ILE A 76 18.76 20.04 11.20
N PHE A 77 20.10 20.06 11.30
CA PHE A 77 20.99 19.22 10.53
C PHE A 77 21.89 18.45 11.50
N VAL A 78 21.72 17.13 11.59
CA VAL A 78 22.48 16.25 12.50
C VAL A 78 23.24 15.20 11.67
N ARG A 79 24.57 15.22 11.76
CA ARG A 79 25.39 14.20 11.07
C ARG A 79 25.46 12.87 11.83
N GLY A 80 25.25 12.89 13.12
CA GLY A 80 25.14 11.72 13.97
C GLY A 80 23.70 11.26 14.15
N ASN A 81 23.42 10.70 15.31
CA ASN A 81 22.10 10.23 15.73
C ASN A 81 21.30 11.39 16.35
N LEU A 82 19.99 11.33 16.19
CA LEU A 82 19.04 12.21 16.87
C LEU A 82 18.23 11.41 17.90
N GLU A 83 18.29 11.81 19.15
CA GLU A 83 17.42 11.32 20.22
C GLU A 83 16.65 12.49 20.84
N CYS A 84 15.37 12.57 20.51
CA CYS A 84 14.51 13.66 20.99
C CYS A 84 13.05 13.21 21.03
N PRO A 85 12.37 13.27 22.18
CA PRO A 85 10.96 12.89 22.28
C PRO A 85 10.06 13.70 21.35
N GLU A 86 10.26 15.00 21.27
CA GLU A 86 9.39 15.93 20.54
C GLU A 86 10.20 16.82 19.59
N VAL A 87 9.88 16.77 18.31
CA VAL A 87 10.51 17.59 17.26
C VAL A 87 9.42 18.27 16.44
N ASP A 88 9.38 19.60 16.48
CA ASP A 88 8.47 20.46 15.70
C ASP A 88 9.28 21.49 14.91
N ILE A 89 9.47 21.26 13.63
CA ILE A 89 10.30 22.09 12.74
C ILE A 89 9.50 22.50 11.50
N GLY A 90 9.24 23.80 11.36
CA GLY A 90 8.54 24.34 10.19
C GLY A 90 9.24 24.12 8.84
N GLY A 91 10.57 24.04 8.83
CA GLY A 91 11.38 23.94 7.61
C GLY A 91 11.91 22.55 7.31
N VAL A 92 13.20 22.29 7.63
CA VAL A 92 13.93 21.08 7.19
C VAL A 92 14.55 20.33 8.37
N VAL A 93 14.42 19.01 8.38
CA VAL A 93 15.14 18.13 9.31
C VAL A 93 16.00 17.14 8.49
N GLU A 94 17.30 17.14 8.70
CA GLU A 94 18.23 16.17 8.13
C GLU A 94 18.99 15.44 9.23
N VAL A 95 18.90 14.11 9.25
CA VAL A 95 19.63 13.24 10.18
C VAL A 95 20.33 12.15 9.40
N SER A 96 21.66 12.08 9.52
CA SER A 96 22.43 11.05 8.81
C SER A 96 22.45 9.71 9.57
N GLY A 97 22.43 9.74 10.89
CA GLY A 97 22.35 8.58 11.77
C GLY A 97 20.91 8.13 12.05
N THR A 98 20.73 7.39 13.12
CA THR A 98 19.40 6.93 13.58
C THR A 98 18.60 8.07 14.18
N THR A 99 17.27 8.01 14.04
CA THR A 99 16.35 8.96 14.65
C THR A 99 15.45 8.25 15.66
N LYS A 100 15.48 8.66 16.90
CA LYS A 100 14.67 8.07 17.97
C LYS A 100 13.91 9.14 18.73
N GLY A 101 12.62 8.92 18.92
CA GLY A 101 11.74 9.86 19.61
C GLY A 101 10.30 9.39 19.70
N GLU A 102 9.41 10.29 20.09
CA GLU A 102 7.98 10.02 20.10
C GLU A 102 7.32 10.68 18.90
N ASP A 103 7.30 11.99 18.85
CA ASP A 103 6.60 12.75 17.80
C ASP A 103 7.60 13.60 17.00
N LEU A 104 7.61 13.41 15.68
CA LEU A 104 8.40 14.20 14.75
C LEU A 104 7.47 14.86 13.74
N GLU A 105 7.36 16.19 13.84
CA GLU A 105 6.56 17.03 12.94
C GLU A 105 7.47 17.97 12.14
N VAL A 106 7.31 17.97 10.80
CA VAL A 106 8.11 18.80 9.89
C VAL A 106 7.20 19.44 8.85
N GLY A 107 7.12 20.76 8.85
CA GLY A 107 6.31 21.48 7.85
C GLY A 107 6.80 21.33 6.41
N GLY A 108 8.10 21.36 6.20
CA GLY A 108 8.73 21.30 4.89
C GLY A 108 9.19 19.89 4.48
N SER A 109 10.44 19.53 4.78
CA SER A 109 11.02 18.26 4.38
C SER A 109 11.85 17.59 5.46
N ALA A 110 11.79 16.25 5.53
CA ALA A 110 12.61 15.44 6.41
C ALA A 110 13.46 14.43 5.62
N GLU A 111 14.77 14.38 5.89
CA GLU A 111 15.67 13.35 5.36
C GLU A 111 16.34 12.62 6.53
N LEU A 112 15.81 11.44 6.88
CA LEU A 112 16.24 10.60 7.99
C LEU A 112 16.93 9.36 7.40
N ARG A 113 18.25 9.47 7.12
CA ARG A 113 18.99 8.45 6.36
C ARG A 113 19.16 7.13 7.11
N GLY A 114 19.26 7.19 8.44
CA GLY A 114 19.32 6.01 9.29
C GLY A 114 17.95 5.43 9.58
N ALA A 115 17.94 4.37 10.37
CA ALA A 115 16.70 3.77 10.85
C ALA A 115 15.96 4.73 11.79
N VAL A 116 14.63 4.75 11.68
CA VAL A 116 13.76 5.52 12.58
C VAL A 116 13.12 4.60 13.63
N ASP A 117 12.96 5.14 14.83
CA ASP A 117 12.23 4.52 15.95
C ASP A 117 11.35 5.62 16.60
N LEU A 118 10.15 5.79 16.06
CA LEU A 118 9.23 6.88 16.39
C LEU A 118 7.85 6.33 16.77
N SER A 119 7.07 7.14 17.47
CA SER A 119 5.63 6.90 17.62
C SER A 119 4.86 7.50 16.44
N THR A 120 5.13 8.75 16.11
CA THR A 120 4.44 9.50 15.03
C THR A 120 5.46 10.24 14.15
N LEU A 121 5.19 10.25 12.84
CA LEU A 121 5.95 11.02 11.85
C LEU A 121 5.00 11.79 10.96
N ASN A 122 4.98 13.12 11.04
CA ASN A 122 4.17 13.99 10.20
C ASN A 122 5.04 14.95 9.39
N VAL A 123 4.89 14.92 8.05
CA VAL A 123 5.67 15.77 7.16
C VAL A 123 4.78 16.40 6.09
N GLY A 124 4.71 17.73 6.08
CA GLY A 124 3.88 18.45 5.12
C GLY A 124 4.29 18.26 3.66
N GLY A 125 5.59 18.29 3.38
CA GLY A 125 6.12 18.20 2.02
C GLY A 125 6.70 16.84 1.65
N ARG A 126 8.02 16.67 1.78
CA ARG A 126 8.72 15.44 1.38
C ARG A 126 9.41 14.79 2.57
N VAL A 127 9.31 13.47 2.63
CA VAL A 127 10.11 12.69 3.58
C VAL A 127 10.85 11.55 2.89
N VAL A 128 12.09 11.34 3.30
CA VAL A 128 12.91 10.16 2.96
C VAL A 128 13.39 9.55 4.27
N ILE A 129 13.12 8.27 4.48
CA ILE A 129 13.57 7.54 5.66
C ILE A 129 14.41 6.32 5.29
N GLY A 130 15.36 5.97 6.15
CA GLY A 130 16.19 4.78 6.01
C GLY A 130 15.47 3.46 6.38
N GLY A 131 14.18 3.51 6.67
CA GLY A 131 13.40 2.37 7.19
C GLY A 131 13.29 2.41 8.72
N GLY A 132 12.79 1.33 9.34
CA GLY A 132 12.65 1.23 10.79
C GLY A 132 11.21 1.06 11.27
N ILE A 133 10.86 1.67 12.40
CA ILE A 133 9.57 1.49 13.05
C ILE A 133 8.93 2.85 13.37
N VAL A 134 7.67 3.02 12.94
CA VAL A 134 6.80 4.12 13.36
C VAL A 134 5.51 3.53 13.92
N ARG A 135 5.37 3.51 15.24
CA ARG A 135 4.36 2.66 15.91
C ARG A 135 2.93 3.08 15.66
N ARG A 136 2.62 4.37 15.66
CA ARG A 136 1.24 4.88 15.51
C ARG A 136 0.95 5.29 14.08
N SER A 137 1.54 6.37 13.60
CA SER A 137 1.15 6.91 12.30
C SER A 137 2.29 7.61 11.57
N ILE A 138 2.23 7.49 10.25
CA ILE A 138 3.02 8.28 9.29
C ILE A 138 2.03 9.09 8.45
N GLY A 139 2.10 10.41 8.53
CA GLY A 139 1.33 11.35 7.71
C GLY A 139 2.24 12.15 6.77
N VAL A 140 2.01 12.07 5.45
CA VAL A 140 2.82 12.79 4.46
C VAL A 140 1.94 13.47 3.42
N GLY A 141 1.95 14.78 3.41
CA GLY A 141 1.16 15.55 2.44
C GLY A 141 1.61 15.35 0.99
N GLY A 142 2.91 15.32 0.75
CA GLY A 142 3.48 15.28 -0.59
C GLY A 142 4.12 13.95 -1.00
N LYS A 143 5.44 13.81 -0.78
CA LYS A 143 6.19 12.63 -1.23
C LYS A 143 6.80 11.86 -0.06
N PHE A 144 6.49 10.58 0.02
CA PHE A 144 7.08 9.61 0.93
C PHE A 144 8.05 8.67 0.21
N GLU A 145 9.24 8.45 0.76
CA GLU A 145 10.20 7.47 0.25
C GLU A 145 10.89 6.74 1.41
N THR A 146 10.95 5.41 1.35
CA THR A 146 11.79 4.61 2.26
C THR A 146 12.73 3.72 1.48
N THR A 147 13.96 3.56 1.99
CA THR A 147 15.03 2.81 1.32
C THR A 147 15.26 1.42 1.92
N ALA A 148 14.71 1.14 3.10
CA ALA A 148 14.82 -0.14 3.80
C ALA A 148 13.46 -0.56 4.38
N PRO A 149 13.34 -1.76 4.96
CA PRO A 149 12.08 -2.27 5.52
C PRO A 149 11.46 -1.31 6.54
N LEU A 150 10.13 -1.19 6.47
CA LEU A 150 9.35 -0.28 7.29
C LEU A 150 8.23 -1.03 8.01
N THR A 151 8.13 -0.82 9.32
CA THR A 151 6.97 -1.25 10.12
C THR A 151 6.24 -0.01 10.63
N PHE A 152 4.91 0.02 10.50
CA PHE A 152 4.09 1.17 10.88
C PHE A 152 2.71 0.77 11.43
N GLY A 153 2.06 1.66 12.18
CA GLY A 153 0.65 1.52 12.52
C GLY A 153 -0.21 1.92 11.31
N SER A 154 -0.37 3.21 11.06
CA SER A 154 -1.04 3.74 9.88
C SER A 154 -0.08 4.52 8.98
N LEU A 155 -0.34 4.49 7.67
CA LEU A 155 0.39 5.25 6.65
C LEU A 155 -0.61 6.03 5.80
N GLU A 156 -0.55 7.36 5.87
CA GLU A 156 -1.36 8.27 5.08
C GLU A 156 -0.48 9.10 4.15
N ILE A 157 -0.76 9.05 2.84
CA ILE A 157 0.01 9.78 1.83
C ILE A 157 -0.94 10.51 0.89
N GLY A 158 -0.92 11.85 0.93
CA GLY A 158 -1.72 12.65 0.00
C GLY A 158 -1.27 12.51 -1.47
N GLY A 159 0.04 12.48 -1.71
CA GLY A 159 0.62 12.46 -3.05
C GLY A 159 1.19 11.11 -3.50
N MET A 160 2.51 10.94 -3.39
CA MET A 160 3.21 9.75 -3.90
C MET A 160 4.03 9.06 -2.82
N GLY A 161 3.88 7.73 -2.72
CA GLY A 161 4.70 6.85 -1.91
C GLY A 161 5.65 5.98 -2.74
N ARG A 162 6.89 5.81 -2.28
CA ARG A 162 7.82 4.82 -2.82
C ARG A 162 8.50 4.06 -1.70
N ILE A 163 8.30 2.77 -1.67
CA ILE A 163 8.87 1.85 -0.69
C ILE A 163 9.79 0.89 -1.43
N ARG A 164 11.12 1.02 -1.22
CA ARG A 164 12.13 0.20 -1.93
C ARG A 164 12.39 -1.16 -1.31
N ALA A 165 11.67 -1.50 -0.26
CA ALA A 165 11.79 -2.74 0.48
C ALA A 165 10.39 -3.23 0.92
N SER A 166 10.32 -4.21 1.81
CA SER A 166 9.06 -4.66 2.37
C SER A 166 8.44 -3.65 3.33
N ALA A 167 7.12 -3.62 3.37
CA ALA A 167 6.33 -2.80 4.28
C ALA A 167 5.35 -3.67 5.08
N LEU A 168 5.28 -3.44 6.37
CA LEU A 168 4.37 -4.11 7.29
C LEU A 168 3.65 -3.06 8.15
N GLY A 169 2.32 -3.02 8.08
CA GLY A 169 1.52 -2.07 8.84
C GLY A 169 0.13 -2.57 9.17
N GLU A 170 -0.68 -1.67 9.74
CA GLU A 170 -2.07 -1.97 10.05
C GLU A 170 -3.02 -1.42 8.98
N SER A 171 -2.89 -0.15 8.64
CA SER A 171 -3.73 0.52 7.64
C SER A 171 -2.94 1.45 6.75
N VAL A 172 -3.40 1.58 5.51
CA VAL A 172 -2.78 2.42 4.49
C VAL A 172 -3.85 3.19 3.73
N GLU A 173 -3.68 4.49 3.63
CA GLU A 173 -4.52 5.39 2.84
C GLU A 173 -3.63 6.24 1.92
N VAL A 174 -3.86 6.16 0.61
CA VAL A 174 -3.07 6.90 -0.37
C VAL A 174 -3.99 7.58 -1.38
N GLY A 175 -4.03 8.90 -1.36
CA GLY A 175 -4.82 9.67 -2.32
C GLY A 175 -4.33 9.54 -3.77
N GLY A 176 -3.01 9.53 -3.98
CA GLY A 176 -2.39 9.46 -5.30
C GLY A 176 -1.86 8.09 -5.70
N MET A 177 -0.56 7.86 -5.52
CA MET A 177 0.10 6.63 -5.99
C MET A 177 1.04 6.06 -4.93
N ILE A 178 1.13 4.72 -4.86
CA ILE A 178 2.15 4.04 -4.07
C ILE A 178 2.81 2.91 -4.88
N ASP A 179 4.15 2.90 -4.88
CA ASP A 179 4.98 1.86 -5.46
C ASP A 179 5.76 1.15 -4.35
N CYS A 180 5.68 -0.18 -4.26
CA CYS A 180 6.47 -1.02 -3.36
C CYS A 180 7.27 -2.04 -4.16
N ASP A 181 8.60 -2.04 -3.97
CA ASP A 181 9.52 -2.90 -4.74
C ASP A 181 9.62 -4.34 -4.15
N ALA A 182 8.89 -4.65 -3.07
CA ALA A 182 8.84 -5.97 -2.42
C ALA A 182 7.42 -6.29 -1.93
N ASP A 183 7.29 -7.08 -0.85
CA ASP A 183 6.00 -7.41 -0.25
C ASP A 183 5.42 -6.23 0.52
N PHE A 184 4.11 -6.07 0.44
CA PHE A 184 3.35 -5.05 1.13
C PHE A 184 2.21 -5.70 1.94
N VAL A 185 2.28 -5.57 3.25
CA VAL A 185 1.31 -6.17 4.17
C VAL A 185 0.67 -5.09 5.03
N ALA A 186 -0.65 -5.02 4.99
CA ALA A 186 -1.44 -4.19 5.91
C ALA A 186 -2.54 -5.06 6.56
N THR A 187 -2.53 -5.20 7.86
CA THR A 187 -3.40 -6.19 8.53
C THR A 187 -4.88 -5.82 8.49
N ARG A 188 -5.22 -4.53 8.45
CA ARG A 188 -6.61 -4.04 8.42
C ARG A 188 -7.07 -3.66 7.02
N GLY A 189 -6.41 -2.74 6.37
CA GLY A 189 -6.90 -2.21 5.10
C GLY A 189 -5.86 -1.46 4.28
N VAL A 190 -6.05 -1.50 2.97
CA VAL A 190 -5.33 -0.71 1.97
C VAL A 190 -6.37 0.02 1.13
N GLU A 191 -6.37 1.35 1.19
CA GLU A 191 -7.23 2.21 0.38
C GLU A 191 -6.36 3.12 -0.49
N VAL A 192 -6.55 3.04 -1.81
CA VAL A 192 -5.76 3.81 -2.77
C VAL A 192 -6.66 4.44 -3.82
N GLY A 193 -6.76 5.77 -3.82
CA GLY A 193 -7.57 6.48 -4.78
C GLY A 193 -7.10 6.34 -6.22
N GLY A 194 -5.80 6.40 -6.47
CA GLY A 194 -5.20 6.36 -7.81
C GLY A 194 -4.59 5.01 -8.19
N ARG A 195 -3.31 4.78 -7.89
CA ARG A 195 -2.60 3.57 -8.33
C ARG A 195 -1.77 2.96 -7.20
N ILE A 196 -1.84 1.64 -7.08
CA ILE A 196 -0.90 0.86 -6.28
C ILE A 196 -0.13 -0.14 -7.14
N ARG A 197 1.19 -0.17 -6.98
CA ARG A 197 2.07 -1.18 -7.56
C ARG A 197 2.87 -1.87 -6.47
N VAL A 198 2.80 -3.18 -6.42
CA VAL A 198 3.55 -4.03 -5.48
C VAL A 198 4.28 -5.10 -6.29
N ALA A 199 5.60 -5.09 -6.29
CA ALA A 199 6.36 -6.08 -7.07
C ALA A 199 6.17 -7.51 -6.52
N GLY A 200 6.04 -7.64 -5.21
CA GLY A 200 5.79 -8.88 -4.50
C GLY A 200 4.31 -9.12 -4.20
N LYS A 201 4.04 -9.62 -3.01
CA LYS A 201 2.70 -9.93 -2.51
C LYS A 201 2.07 -8.70 -1.85
N LEU A 202 0.85 -8.36 -2.25
CA LEU A 202 -0.04 -7.46 -1.53
C LEU A 202 -0.96 -8.29 -0.63
N LYS A 203 -0.91 -8.05 0.68
CA LYS A 203 -1.77 -8.72 1.65
C LYS A 203 -2.49 -7.73 2.56
N SER A 204 -3.82 -7.86 2.65
CA SER A 204 -4.64 -7.08 3.60
C SER A 204 -5.99 -7.74 3.81
N ALA A 205 -6.65 -7.49 4.95
CA ALA A 205 -8.04 -7.92 5.13
C ALA A 205 -8.96 -7.21 4.12
N ARG A 206 -8.80 -5.90 3.94
CA ARG A 206 -9.54 -5.11 2.94
C ARG A 206 -8.58 -4.44 1.97
N ILE A 207 -8.87 -4.53 0.68
CA ILE A 207 -8.14 -3.87 -0.39
C ILE A 207 -9.14 -3.12 -1.26
N GLU A 208 -9.05 -1.79 -1.27
CA GLU A 208 -9.93 -0.91 -2.05
C GLU A 208 -9.07 0.00 -2.92
N VAL A 209 -9.23 -0.12 -4.24
CA VAL A 209 -8.44 0.64 -5.21
C VAL A 209 -9.34 1.27 -6.25
N GLY A 210 -9.41 2.60 -6.25
CA GLY A 210 -10.25 3.33 -7.21
C GLY A 210 -9.80 3.20 -8.66
N GLY A 211 -8.48 3.20 -8.91
CA GLY A 211 -7.91 3.20 -10.26
C GLY A 211 -7.24 1.91 -10.69
N LEU A 212 -5.93 1.79 -10.51
CA LEU A 212 -5.14 0.66 -10.99
C LEU A 212 -4.41 -0.05 -9.85
N ILE A 213 -4.55 -1.36 -9.78
CA ILE A 213 -3.71 -2.22 -8.95
C ILE A 213 -2.81 -3.09 -9.83
N SER A 214 -1.51 -3.13 -9.54
CA SER A 214 -0.54 -4.04 -10.16
C SER A 214 0.22 -4.76 -9.05
N ALA A 215 0.17 -6.09 -9.01
CA ALA A 215 0.82 -6.86 -7.96
C ALA A 215 1.41 -8.18 -8.46
N GLY A 216 2.43 -8.69 -7.76
CA GLY A 216 2.92 -10.05 -7.97
C GLY A 216 1.84 -11.08 -7.62
N SER A 217 1.21 -10.93 -6.47
CA SER A 217 0.01 -11.67 -6.04
C SER A 217 -0.81 -10.85 -5.06
N ILE A 218 -2.09 -11.17 -4.92
CA ILE A 218 -3.01 -10.52 -3.99
C ILE A 218 -3.60 -11.58 -3.04
N ASP A 219 -3.62 -11.26 -1.75
CA ASP A 219 -4.22 -12.07 -0.68
C ASP A 219 -5.05 -11.15 0.23
N GLY A 220 -6.37 -11.20 0.11
CA GLY A 220 -7.27 -10.32 0.86
C GLY A 220 -8.61 -10.98 1.16
N GLU A 221 -9.27 -10.57 2.25
CA GLU A 221 -10.63 -11.06 2.49
C GLU A 221 -11.62 -10.40 1.53
N ASP A 222 -11.65 -9.07 1.52
CA ASP A 222 -12.51 -8.27 0.66
C ASP A 222 -11.64 -7.41 -0.28
N ILE A 223 -11.77 -7.64 -1.58
CA ILE A 223 -10.98 -6.98 -2.61
C ILE A 223 -11.92 -6.25 -3.57
N GLU A 224 -11.82 -4.92 -3.63
CA GLU A 224 -12.61 -4.06 -4.50
C GLU A 224 -11.68 -3.22 -5.39
N VAL A 225 -11.87 -3.32 -6.70
CA VAL A 225 -11.09 -2.57 -7.68
C VAL A 225 -12.03 -1.88 -8.65
N GLY A 226 -12.13 -0.56 -8.57
CA GLY A 226 -13.00 0.21 -9.46
C GLY A 226 -12.58 0.17 -10.93
N GLY A 227 -11.27 0.15 -11.21
CA GLY A 227 -10.72 0.20 -12.55
C GLY A 227 -10.09 -1.11 -13.03
N VAL A 228 -8.76 -1.22 -12.96
CA VAL A 228 -8.00 -2.33 -13.55
C VAL A 228 -7.17 -3.04 -12.51
N ALA A 229 -7.24 -4.37 -12.50
CA ALA A 229 -6.38 -5.23 -11.70
C ALA A 229 -5.45 -6.06 -12.60
N GLU A 230 -4.14 -5.86 -12.48
CA GLU A 230 -3.09 -6.61 -13.17
C GLU A 230 -2.25 -7.40 -12.16
N VAL A 231 -2.45 -8.71 -12.10
CA VAL A 231 -1.80 -9.59 -11.12
C VAL A 231 -1.03 -10.67 -11.87
N SER A 232 0.30 -10.72 -11.68
CA SER A 232 1.14 -11.70 -12.37
C SER A 232 0.90 -13.13 -11.89
N GLY A 233 0.53 -13.29 -10.62
CA GLY A 233 0.26 -14.58 -9.97
C GLY A 233 -1.21 -14.74 -9.61
N ALA A 234 -1.47 -15.27 -8.42
CA ALA A 234 -2.81 -15.56 -7.94
C ALA A 234 -3.46 -14.38 -7.24
N VAL A 235 -4.78 -14.25 -7.41
CA VAL A 235 -5.68 -13.49 -6.55
C VAL A 235 -6.41 -14.47 -5.64
N VAL A 236 -6.23 -14.33 -4.34
CA VAL A 236 -6.86 -15.19 -3.32
C VAL A 236 -7.66 -14.33 -2.37
N GLY A 237 -8.89 -14.71 -2.10
CA GLY A 237 -9.75 -13.92 -1.22
C GLY A 237 -11.04 -14.61 -0.81
N ARG A 238 -11.87 -13.88 -0.10
CA ARG A 238 -13.22 -14.29 0.24
C ARG A 238 -14.23 -13.67 -0.73
N ARG A 239 -14.11 -12.38 -1.01
CA ARG A 239 -14.90 -11.65 -2.02
C ARG A 239 -14.00 -10.83 -2.92
N LEU A 240 -14.34 -10.79 -4.19
CA LEU A 240 -13.64 -10.01 -5.22
C LEU A 240 -14.65 -9.29 -6.10
N GLU A 241 -14.54 -7.98 -6.16
CA GLU A 241 -15.30 -7.12 -7.07
C GLU A 241 -14.35 -6.30 -7.93
N VAL A 242 -14.51 -6.38 -9.24
CA VAL A 242 -13.73 -5.61 -10.20
C VAL A 242 -14.68 -4.92 -11.17
N GLY A 243 -14.74 -3.60 -11.11
CA GLY A 243 -15.61 -2.82 -11.98
C GLY A 243 -15.23 -2.89 -13.46
N GLY A 244 -13.94 -2.87 -13.76
CA GLY A 244 -13.41 -2.94 -15.12
C GLY A 244 -12.74 -4.28 -15.45
N ARG A 245 -11.41 -4.28 -15.60
CA ARG A 245 -10.65 -5.44 -16.08
C ARG A 245 -9.86 -6.11 -14.97
N LEU A 246 -9.88 -7.45 -14.95
CA LEU A 246 -8.99 -8.28 -14.15
C LEU A 246 -8.12 -9.17 -15.04
N THR A 247 -6.81 -9.09 -14.87
CA THR A 247 -5.84 -10.04 -15.45
C THR A 247 -5.07 -10.72 -14.31
N ALA A 248 -5.06 -12.07 -14.28
CA ALA A 248 -4.36 -12.85 -13.27
C ALA A 248 -3.90 -14.19 -13.81
N GLU A 249 -2.95 -14.85 -13.15
CA GLU A 249 -2.64 -16.26 -13.43
C GLU A 249 -3.85 -17.14 -13.10
N ARG A 250 -4.42 -16.95 -11.90
CA ARG A 250 -5.62 -17.62 -11.42
C ARG A 250 -6.33 -16.79 -10.36
N VAL A 251 -7.64 -17.02 -10.19
CA VAL A 251 -8.47 -16.40 -9.17
C VAL A 251 -9.08 -17.51 -8.31
N ILE A 252 -8.86 -17.46 -7.00
CA ILE A 252 -9.43 -18.40 -6.02
C ILE A 252 -10.12 -17.59 -4.93
N VAL A 253 -11.45 -17.57 -4.95
CA VAL A 253 -12.28 -16.78 -4.04
C VAL A 253 -13.29 -17.69 -3.36
N ALA A 254 -13.37 -17.60 -2.03
CA ALA A 254 -14.18 -18.54 -1.28
C ALA A 254 -15.71 -18.33 -1.46
N GLU A 255 -16.15 -17.06 -1.55
CA GLU A 255 -17.59 -16.75 -1.61
C GLU A 255 -17.99 -16.23 -2.99
N ARG A 256 -17.57 -15.00 -3.36
CA ARG A 256 -18.12 -14.30 -4.52
C ARG A 256 -17.07 -13.62 -5.37
N VAL A 257 -17.23 -13.75 -6.68
CA VAL A 257 -16.53 -12.96 -7.70
C VAL A 257 -17.57 -12.19 -8.52
N GLU A 258 -17.41 -10.88 -8.63
CA GLU A 258 -18.19 -10.02 -9.52
C GLU A 258 -17.24 -9.23 -10.42
N VAL A 259 -17.47 -9.24 -11.72
CA VAL A 259 -16.64 -8.51 -12.69
C VAL A 259 -17.53 -7.80 -13.70
N GLY A 260 -17.29 -6.48 -13.85
CA GLY A 260 -18.06 -5.63 -14.73
C GLY A 260 -17.78 -5.84 -16.20
N ASP A 261 -16.49 -5.84 -16.63
CA ASP A 261 -16.13 -5.86 -18.04
C ASP A 261 -15.37 -7.12 -18.47
N GLU A 262 -14.17 -7.36 -17.94
CA GLU A 262 -13.29 -8.40 -18.46
C GLU A 262 -12.53 -9.16 -17.39
N ILE A 263 -12.51 -10.49 -17.50
CA ILE A 263 -11.60 -11.37 -16.77
C ILE A 263 -10.70 -12.09 -17.77
N ARG A 264 -9.39 -12.04 -17.52
CA ARG A 264 -8.39 -12.84 -18.21
C ARG A 264 -7.59 -13.66 -17.21
N THR A 265 -7.70 -14.98 -17.28
CA THR A 265 -6.90 -15.88 -16.45
C THR A 265 -6.28 -16.97 -17.31
N LYS A 266 -5.08 -17.43 -16.90
CA LYS A 266 -4.48 -18.59 -17.57
C LYS A 266 -5.00 -19.90 -17.00
N SER A 267 -5.07 -20.00 -15.67
CA SER A 267 -5.51 -21.21 -14.98
C SER A 267 -6.99 -21.21 -14.58
N GLY A 268 -7.67 -20.06 -14.68
CA GLY A 268 -9.11 -19.95 -14.47
C GLY A 268 -9.55 -19.27 -13.17
N VAL A 269 -10.87 -19.26 -12.96
CA VAL A 269 -11.55 -18.66 -11.82
C VAL A 269 -12.27 -19.73 -11.03
N LYS A 270 -12.01 -19.81 -9.72
CA LYS A 270 -12.73 -20.67 -8.78
C LYS A 270 -13.42 -19.84 -7.70
N ALA A 271 -14.73 -20.03 -7.54
CA ALA A 271 -15.54 -19.33 -6.55
C ALA A 271 -16.71 -20.19 -6.08
N ASP A 272 -17.43 -19.77 -5.02
CA ASP A 272 -18.76 -20.32 -4.74
C ASP A 272 -19.78 -19.71 -5.69
N THR A 273 -19.81 -18.38 -5.79
CA THR A 273 -20.68 -17.64 -6.72
C THR A 273 -19.84 -16.77 -7.65
N LEU A 274 -20.09 -16.85 -8.96
CA LEU A 274 -19.52 -15.97 -9.97
C LEU A 274 -20.62 -15.22 -10.72
N ARG A 275 -20.50 -13.90 -10.79
CA ARG A 275 -21.34 -13.02 -11.61
C ARG A 275 -20.52 -12.24 -12.59
N VAL A 276 -20.85 -12.36 -13.86
CA VAL A 276 -20.25 -11.62 -14.95
C VAL A 276 -21.29 -10.62 -15.44
N GLY A 277 -20.90 -9.37 -15.54
CA GLY A 277 -21.73 -8.27 -16.02
C GLY A 277 -22.18 -8.45 -17.49
N ASP A 278 -22.95 -7.50 -18.00
CA ASP A 278 -23.40 -7.51 -19.37
C ASP A 278 -22.28 -7.06 -20.33
N ARG A 279 -22.20 -7.65 -21.52
CA ARG A 279 -21.20 -7.38 -22.57
C ARG A 279 -19.75 -7.66 -22.14
N SER A 280 -19.57 -8.57 -21.22
CA SER A 280 -18.30 -8.87 -20.60
C SER A 280 -17.63 -10.09 -21.24
N THR A 281 -16.33 -10.22 -21.06
CA THR A 281 -15.57 -11.35 -21.58
C THR A 281 -14.84 -12.06 -20.45
N VAL A 282 -14.96 -13.40 -20.39
CA VAL A 282 -14.16 -14.22 -19.46
C VAL A 282 -13.32 -15.22 -20.24
N GLN A 283 -12.01 -15.03 -20.17
CA GLN A 283 -11.02 -15.92 -20.75
C GLN A 283 -10.43 -16.82 -19.65
N GLY A 284 -10.42 -18.12 -19.91
CA GLY A 284 -10.04 -19.18 -18.98
C GLY A 284 -11.22 -19.92 -18.35
N PRO A 285 -10.99 -21.11 -17.81
CA PRO A 285 -12.05 -21.95 -17.24
C PRO A 285 -12.68 -21.31 -15.99
N ILE A 286 -13.98 -21.45 -15.87
CA ILE A 286 -14.79 -21.05 -14.72
C ILE A 286 -15.21 -22.29 -13.95
N VAL A 287 -14.95 -22.32 -12.66
CA VAL A 287 -15.41 -23.39 -11.75
C VAL A 287 -16.10 -22.74 -10.54
N ALA A 288 -17.42 -22.91 -10.46
CA ALA A 288 -18.15 -22.33 -9.33
C ALA A 288 -19.42 -23.15 -9.02
N ARG A 289 -20.00 -22.97 -7.83
CA ARG A 289 -21.29 -23.59 -7.50
C ARG A 289 -22.41 -22.89 -8.26
N GLU A 290 -22.43 -21.57 -8.25
CA GLU A 290 -23.44 -20.76 -8.95
C GLU A 290 -22.75 -19.80 -9.92
N VAL A 291 -23.16 -19.81 -11.19
CA VAL A 291 -22.63 -18.93 -12.23
C VAL A 291 -23.79 -18.21 -12.92
N THR A 292 -23.66 -16.87 -13.01
CA THR A 292 -24.56 -16.05 -13.82
C THR A 292 -23.72 -15.26 -14.83
N ILE A 293 -24.00 -15.45 -16.11
CA ILE A 293 -23.36 -14.73 -17.21
C ILE A 293 -24.36 -13.72 -17.78
N GLY A 294 -23.98 -12.46 -17.81
CA GLY A 294 -24.78 -11.33 -18.28
C GLY A 294 -25.07 -11.34 -19.78
N ASP A 295 -25.92 -10.39 -20.20
CA ASP A 295 -26.33 -10.28 -21.60
C ASP A 295 -25.16 -9.99 -22.53
N ARG A 296 -25.12 -10.65 -23.71
CA ARG A 296 -24.10 -10.46 -24.75
C ARG A 296 -22.66 -10.71 -24.29
N SER A 297 -22.50 -11.47 -23.24
CA SER A 297 -21.16 -11.78 -22.69
C SER A 297 -20.59 -13.04 -23.32
N GLU A 298 -19.27 -13.14 -23.31
CA GLU A 298 -18.54 -14.28 -23.90
C GLU A 298 -17.71 -15.00 -22.82
N VAL A 299 -17.89 -16.31 -22.73
CA VAL A 299 -17.15 -17.16 -21.79
C VAL A 299 -16.58 -18.37 -22.50
N GLU A 300 -15.50 -18.91 -21.98
CA GLU A 300 -14.93 -20.15 -22.50
C GLU A 300 -15.63 -21.37 -21.88
N ASP A 301 -14.95 -22.09 -21.02
CA ASP A 301 -15.44 -23.33 -20.45
C ASP A 301 -15.97 -23.08 -19.03
N VAL A 302 -17.18 -23.57 -18.73
CA VAL A 302 -17.84 -23.37 -17.45
C VAL A 302 -18.21 -24.68 -16.79
N TRP A 303 -17.74 -24.90 -15.57
CA TRP A 303 -18.17 -25.97 -14.67
C TRP A 303 -18.98 -25.35 -13.52
N ALA A 304 -20.25 -25.73 -13.41
CA ALA A 304 -21.13 -25.19 -12.38
C ALA A 304 -22.11 -26.24 -11.84
N LYS A 305 -22.63 -26.05 -10.62
CA LYS A 305 -23.85 -26.74 -10.20
C LYS A 305 -25.06 -26.08 -10.83
N SER A 306 -25.20 -24.77 -10.69
CA SER A 306 -26.25 -23.99 -11.32
C SER A 306 -25.64 -22.92 -12.23
N LEU A 307 -26.01 -22.94 -13.50
CA LEU A 307 -25.57 -21.98 -14.50
C LEU A 307 -26.72 -21.30 -15.16
N ARG A 308 -26.71 -19.97 -15.18
CA ARG A 308 -27.61 -19.13 -15.95
C ARG A 308 -26.85 -18.33 -17.00
N LEU A 309 -27.20 -18.51 -18.26
CA LEU A 309 -26.72 -17.72 -19.40
C LEU A 309 -27.85 -16.78 -19.84
N LYS A 310 -27.62 -15.48 -19.72
CA LYS A 310 -28.58 -14.45 -20.17
C LYS A 310 -28.52 -14.26 -21.69
N SER A 311 -29.51 -13.52 -22.20
CA SER A 311 -29.76 -13.34 -23.64
C SER A 311 -28.50 -12.99 -24.45
N ARG A 312 -28.32 -13.64 -25.59
CA ARG A 312 -27.22 -13.42 -26.54
C ARG A 312 -25.81 -13.67 -25.96
N ALA A 313 -25.69 -14.35 -24.83
CA ALA A 313 -24.40 -14.78 -24.34
C ALA A 313 -23.81 -15.87 -25.24
N ARG A 314 -22.48 -15.98 -25.24
CA ARG A 314 -21.74 -17.02 -25.97
C ARG A 314 -20.90 -17.81 -24.99
N ALA A 315 -20.88 -19.12 -25.15
CA ALA A 315 -20.05 -20.00 -24.37
C ALA A 315 -19.34 -21.03 -25.29
N ARG A 316 -18.14 -21.46 -24.89
CA ARG A 316 -17.46 -22.54 -25.63
C ARG A 316 -18.01 -23.90 -25.18
N ASN A 317 -17.71 -24.35 -23.98
CA ASN A 317 -18.19 -25.60 -23.43
C ASN A 317 -18.93 -25.37 -22.09
N ILE A 318 -20.00 -26.11 -21.86
CA ILE A 318 -20.81 -25.99 -20.67
C ILE A 318 -20.94 -27.37 -20.00
N TYR A 319 -20.63 -27.39 -18.71
CA TYR A 319 -20.71 -28.53 -17.82
C TYR A 319 -21.47 -28.09 -16.56
N ALA A 320 -22.79 -28.33 -16.49
CA ALA A 320 -23.62 -27.87 -15.40
C ALA A 320 -24.53 -28.98 -14.83
N GLU A 321 -24.82 -28.97 -13.53
CA GLU A 321 -25.84 -29.87 -13.00
C GLU A 321 -27.22 -29.38 -13.44
N ASP A 322 -27.51 -28.09 -13.25
CA ASP A 322 -28.71 -27.39 -13.69
C ASP A 322 -28.35 -26.23 -14.61
N LEU A 323 -28.98 -26.15 -15.77
CA LEU A 323 -28.69 -25.18 -16.82
C LEU A 323 -29.93 -24.39 -17.21
N GLU A 324 -29.85 -23.06 -17.12
CA GLU A 324 -30.86 -22.13 -17.62
C GLU A 324 -30.24 -21.24 -18.71
N VAL A 325 -30.86 -21.21 -19.88
CA VAL A 325 -30.35 -20.53 -21.07
C VAL A 325 -31.45 -19.66 -21.68
N ASP A 326 -31.25 -18.34 -21.63
CA ASP A 326 -32.18 -17.38 -22.19
C ASP A 326 -32.10 -17.35 -23.74
N ASP A 327 -32.88 -16.45 -24.36
CA ASP A 327 -33.01 -16.37 -25.82
C ASP A 327 -31.70 -16.02 -26.54
N ARG A 328 -31.47 -16.60 -27.73
CA ARG A 328 -30.34 -16.33 -28.63
C ARG A 328 -28.96 -16.54 -28.03
N VAL A 329 -28.85 -17.34 -26.99
CA VAL A 329 -27.53 -17.80 -26.51
C VAL A 329 -26.91 -18.75 -27.54
N GLU A 330 -25.60 -18.68 -27.73
CA GLU A 330 -24.83 -19.56 -28.64
C GLU A 330 -23.81 -20.37 -27.83
N ILE A 331 -23.92 -21.70 -27.88
CA ILE A 331 -22.93 -22.60 -27.32
C ILE A 331 -22.19 -23.31 -28.44
N GLN A 332 -20.89 -23.01 -28.54
CA GLN A 332 -20.05 -23.38 -29.69
C GLN A 332 -19.49 -24.81 -29.63
N GLY A 333 -19.46 -25.40 -28.46
CA GLY A 333 -18.90 -26.71 -28.19
C GLY A 333 -19.87 -27.67 -27.52
N GLU A 334 -19.35 -28.42 -26.57
CA GLU A 334 -20.09 -29.44 -25.84
C GLU A 334 -20.97 -28.85 -24.74
N THR A 335 -22.18 -29.41 -24.57
CA THR A 335 -23.07 -29.08 -23.47
C THR A 335 -23.48 -30.34 -22.74
N LEU A 336 -23.00 -30.51 -21.49
CA LEU A 336 -23.35 -31.62 -20.61
C LEU A 336 -24.12 -31.12 -19.40
N PHE A 337 -25.22 -31.80 -19.06
CA PHE A 337 -25.99 -31.48 -17.84
C PHE A 337 -26.36 -32.77 -17.09
N VAL A 338 -26.65 -32.64 -15.80
CA VAL A 338 -26.99 -33.78 -14.94
C VAL A 338 -28.49 -33.83 -14.66
N HIS A 339 -29.07 -32.74 -14.13
CA HIS A 339 -30.45 -32.73 -13.65
C HIS A 339 -31.39 -32.08 -14.64
N SER A 340 -31.22 -30.81 -14.96
CA SER A 340 -32.17 -30.07 -15.76
C SER A 340 -31.51 -29.12 -16.76
N ILE A 341 -32.23 -28.90 -17.87
CA ILE A 341 -31.96 -27.84 -18.83
C ILE A 341 -33.27 -27.11 -19.14
N ARG A 342 -33.23 -25.77 -19.02
CA ARG A 342 -34.29 -24.88 -19.54
C ARG A 342 -33.68 -24.03 -20.62
N GLU A 343 -34.27 -23.95 -21.78
CA GLU A 343 -33.76 -23.15 -22.88
C GLU A 343 -34.91 -22.41 -23.60
N GLU A 344 -34.67 -21.15 -23.98
CA GLU A 344 -35.62 -20.28 -24.68
C GLU A 344 -35.02 -19.83 -26.02
N GLY A 345 -34.91 -20.77 -27.01
CA GLY A 345 -34.41 -20.44 -28.34
C GLY A 345 -32.88 -20.27 -28.44
N ALA A 346 -32.13 -21.03 -27.64
CA ALA A 346 -30.69 -21.11 -27.71
C ALA A 346 -30.21 -21.89 -28.95
N ARG A 347 -28.96 -21.63 -29.39
CA ARG A 347 -28.29 -22.34 -30.48
C ARG A 347 -27.15 -23.15 -29.90
N PHE A 348 -27.21 -24.46 -30.11
CA PHE A 348 -26.17 -25.41 -29.71
C PHE A 348 -25.47 -25.95 -30.96
N ALA A 349 -24.14 -25.89 -30.98
CA ALA A 349 -23.35 -26.48 -32.04
C ALA A 349 -23.45 -28.05 -31.99
N GLN A 350 -23.60 -28.58 -30.77
CA GLN A 350 -23.87 -30.01 -30.53
C GLN A 350 -25.12 -30.11 -29.61
N PRO A 351 -26.03 -31.04 -29.85
CA PRO A 351 -27.20 -31.25 -29.00
C PRO A 351 -26.78 -31.40 -27.52
N PRO A 352 -27.45 -30.76 -26.57
CA PRO A 352 -27.19 -30.97 -25.15
C PRO A 352 -27.36 -32.43 -24.75
N ARG A 353 -26.47 -32.95 -23.94
CA ARG A 353 -26.49 -34.35 -23.49
C ARG A 353 -26.62 -34.46 -21.99
N GLN A 354 -27.58 -35.25 -21.52
CA GLN A 354 -27.67 -35.60 -20.12
C GLN A 354 -26.63 -36.66 -19.77
N VAL A 355 -25.92 -36.47 -18.66
CA VAL A 355 -24.89 -37.40 -18.18
C VAL A 355 -25.12 -37.72 -16.70
N ALA A 356 -24.65 -38.88 -16.26
CA ALA A 356 -24.74 -39.24 -14.85
C ALA A 356 -23.79 -38.43 -13.96
N GLN A 357 -22.66 -37.99 -14.51
CA GLN A 357 -21.65 -37.20 -13.82
C GLN A 357 -20.92 -36.30 -14.81
N LEU A 358 -20.62 -35.07 -14.40
CA LEU A 358 -19.83 -34.13 -15.17
C LEU A 358 -18.34 -34.55 -15.23
N PRO A 359 -17.62 -34.18 -16.29
CA PRO A 359 -16.19 -34.36 -16.33
C PRO A 359 -15.49 -33.56 -15.21
N PRO A 360 -14.30 -34.01 -14.75
CA PRO A 360 -13.58 -33.32 -13.69
C PRO A 360 -13.23 -31.89 -14.12
N ALA A 361 -13.45 -30.95 -13.19
CA ALA A 361 -13.07 -29.55 -13.40
C ALA A 361 -11.54 -29.38 -13.38
N PRO A 362 -10.98 -28.46 -14.15
CA PRO A 362 -9.52 -28.28 -14.27
C PRO A 362 -8.86 -27.57 -13.08
N LEU A 363 -9.61 -27.11 -12.05
CA LEU A 363 -9.15 -26.30 -10.92
C LEU A 363 -9.35 -26.96 -9.57
#